data_88b9762387230b98bb00caf719436ebf
#
_entry.id   88b9762387230b98bb00caf719436ebf
#
_cell.length_a   1.000
_cell.length_b   1.000
_cell.length_c   1.000
_cell.angle_alpha   90.00
_cell.angle_beta   90.00
_cell.angle_gamma   90.00
#
_symmetry.space_group_name_H-M   'P 1'
#
loop_
_entity.id
_entity.type
_entity.pdbx_description
1 polymer ?
#
loop_
_entity_poly.entity_id
_entity_poly.type
_entity_poly.pdbx_seq_one_letter_code
_entity_poly.pdbx_strand_id
1 'polypeptide(L)'
;VMSIDRNRMLVHGYGSINLDSQKSDGNSADNTEYLAQNIKTLLKKNVVGQINSNRVALGIPTNRTFSRTFSLPVKEESNIRSAVNLEAEQYIPAPLDSLYLDYRIINRTKDELSVLMCAAPKKMIDSMLDATKQCGLEVAIIEPNISAIARLLKRTEEGMLPTVIVDIGTSTTDIAILDSDIRVTGGLNVGGYSLTLNLAKKMNVPIETAHQFKVLNGLN
;
A
#
# COMPACT_ATOMS: atom_id res chain seq x y z
N VAL A 1 8.39 -10.19 9.15
CA VAL A 1 7.71 -11.49 8.91
C VAL A 1 7.01 -11.91 10.19
N MET A 2 5.74 -12.24 10.07
CA MET A 2 4.89 -12.64 11.20
C MET A 2 4.20 -13.96 10.91
N SER A 3 3.91 -14.72 11.95
CA SER A 3 2.96 -15.83 11.92
C SER A 3 1.81 -15.57 12.89
N ILE A 4 0.68 -16.20 12.63
CA ILE A 4 -0.49 -16.16 13.52
C ILE A 4 -0.68 -17.59 14.06
N ASP A 5 -0.51 -17.75 15.36
CA ASP A 5 -0.81 -18.99 16.06
C ASP A 5 -1.89 -18.70 17.10
N ARG A 6 -3.07 -19.37 16.99
CA ARG A 6 -4.19 -19.34 17.95
C ARG A 6 -4.49 -17.94 18.52
N ASN A 7 -4.68 -16.93 17.68
CA ASN A 7 -4.93 -15.54 18.06
C ASN A 7 -3.72 -14.75 18.60
N ARG A 8 -2.51 -15.30 18.53
CA ARG A 8 -1.29 -14.56 18.85
C ARG A 8 -0.55 -14.21 17.56
N MET A 9 -0.19 -12.94 17.41
CA MET A 9 0.72 -12.50 16.35
C MET A 9 2.15 -12.62 16.85
N LEU A 10 2.94 -13.48 16.22
CA LEU A 10 4.35 -13.66 16.53
C LEU A 10 5.20 -13.03 15.44
N VAL A 11 6.03 -12.05 15.81
CA VAL A 11 6.99 -11.42 14.89
C VAL A 11 8.27 -12.24 14.90
N HIS A 12 8.61 -12.86 13.77
CA HIS A 12 9.83 -13.66 13.60
C HIS A 12 11.03 -12.82 13.22
N GLY A 13 10.81 -11.77 12.44
CA GLY A 13 11.86 -10.87 12.02
C GLY A 13 11.31 -9.62 11.35
N TYR A 14 12.06 -8.55 11.42
CA TYR A 14 11.77 -7.27 10.80
C TYR A 14 13.05 -6.58 10.37
N GLY A 15 12.93 -5.60 9.50
CA GLY A 15 14.05 -4.79 9.06
C GLY A 15 13.58 -3.58 8.29
N SER A 16 14.44 -2.58 8.20
CA SER A 16 14.19 -1.37 7.41
C SER A 16 15.46 -0.89 6.72
N ILE A 17 15.27 -0.20 5.61
CA ILE A 17 16.33 0.49 4.88
C ILE A 17 15.76 1.78 4.29
N ASN A 18 16.54 2.85 4.36
CA ASN A 18 16.15 4.11 3.74
C ASN A 18 16.41 4.05 2.24
N LEU A 19 15.42 4.44 1.47
CA LEU A 19 15.50 4.54 0.01
C LEU A 19 15.52 6.02 -0.41
N ASP A 20 16.26 6.31 -1.46
CA ASP A 20 16.15 7.57 -2.19
C ASP A 20 14.85 7.54 -3.01
N SER A 21 13.91 8.45 -2.69
CA SER A 21 12.60 8.49 -3.35
C SER A 21 12.70 8.71 -4.85
N GLN A 22 13.65 9.52 -5.32
CA GLN A 22 13.84 9.78 -6.75
C GLN A 22 14.27 8.51 -7.51
N LYS A 23 15.02 7.62 -6.85
CA LYS A 23 15.48 6.35 -7.41
C LYS A 23 14.50 5.22 -7.21
N SER A 24 13.69 5.26 -6.16
CA SER A 24 12.71 4.20 -5.88
C SER A 24 11.41 4.37 -6.66
N ASP A 25 11.01 5.60 -6.98
CA ASP A 25 9.73 5.91 -7.62
C ASP A 25 9.75 5.83 -9.15
N GLY A 26 10.91 5.65 -9.75
CA GLY A 26 11.06 5.49 -11.19
C GLY A 26 10.64 4.11 -11.71
N ASN A 27 10.40 4.05 -13.01
CA ASN A 27 10.03 2.82 -13.72
C ASN A 27 11.08 2.45 -14.80
N SER A 28 12.35 2.87 -14.61
CA SER A 28 13.47 2.54 -15.47
C SER A 28 14.18 1.26 -15.01
N ALA A 29 15.03 0.71 -15.86
CA ALA A 29 15.89 -0.43 -15.49
C ALA A 29 16.78 -0.10 -14.29
N ASP A 30 17.33 1.14 -14.23
CA ASP A 30 18.18 1.59 -13.13
C ASP A 30 17.42 1.62 -11.80
N ASN A 31 16.14 2.01 -11.81
CA ASN A 31 15.29 1.98 -10.62
C ASN A 31 15.03 0.55 -10.15
N THR A 32 14.78 -0.38 -11.09
CA THR A 32 14.58 -1.80 -10.79
C THR A 32 15.82 -2.40 -10.14
N GLU A 33 17.00 -2.12 -10.70
CA GLU A 33 18.27 -2.58 -10.14
C GLU A 33 18.55 -1.97 -8.76
N TYR A 34 18.30 -0.66 -8.60
CA TYR A 34 18.41 0.02 -7.32
C TYR A 34 17.53 -0.64 -6.24
N LEU A 35 16.27 -0.94 -6.56
CA LEU A 35 15.37 -1.66 -5.66
C LEU A 35 15.91 -3.05 -5.32
N ALA A 36 16.35 -3.82 -6.32
CA ALA A 36 16.89 -5.15 -6.10
C ALA A 36 18.13 -5.15 -5.19
N GLN A 37 19.06 -4.21 -5.38
CA GLN A 37 20.25 -4.05 -4.54
C GLN A 37 19.89 -3.71 -3.09
N ASN A 38 18.90 -2.83 -2.89
CA ASN A 38 18.45 -2.44 -1.55
C ASN A 38 17.71 -3.60 -0.86
N ILE A 39 16.87 -4.36 -1.57
CA ILE A 39 16.23 -5.57 -1.03
C ILE A 39 17.29 -6.59 -0.60
N LYS A 40 18.30 -6.84 -1.42
CA LYS A 40 19.42 -7.73 -1.06
C LYS A 40 20.17 -7.25 0.17
N THR A 41 20.41 -5.95 0.25
CA THR A 41 21.09 -5.32 1.41
C THR A 41 20.22 -5.43 2.67
N LEU A 42 18.93 -5.13 2.57
CA LEU A 42 17.96 -5.28 3.66
C LEU A 42 18.00 -6.70 4.22
N LEU A 43 17.83 -7.71 3.35
CA LEU A 43 17.76 -9.11 3.76
C LEU A 43 19.08 -9.63 4.36
N LYS A 44 20.23 -9.12 3.90
CA LYS A 44 21.54 -9.58 4.38
C LYS A 44 22.05 -8.87 5.63
N LYS A 45 21.73 -7.59 5.79
CA LYS A 45 22.41 -6.74 6.79
C LYS A 45 21.47 -6.09 7.79
N ASN A 46 20.20 -5.86 7.43
CA ASN A 46 19.29 -5.01 8.20
C ASN A 46 18.10 -5.76 8.77
N VAL A 47 18.16 -7.10 8.84
CA VAL A 47 17.13 -7.92 9.44
C VAL A 47 17.50 -8.24 10.88
N VAL A 48 16.55 -8.02 11.78
CA VAL A 48 16.57 -8.49 13.17
C VAL A 48 15.64 -9.69 13.25
N GLY A 49 16.12 -10.80 13.81
CA GLY A 49 15.37 -12.06 13.86
C GLY A 49 15.68 -12.98 12.66
N GLN A 50 14.75 -13.86 12.34
CA GLN A 50 14.93 -14.85 11.28
C GLN A 50 13.81 -14.77 10.23
N ILE A 51 14.20 -14.81 8.96
CA ILE A 51 13.30 -14.87 7.82
C ILE A 51 13.63 -16.14 7.03
N ASN A 52 12.78 -17.16 7.15
CA ASN A 52 13.01 -18.49 6.56
C ASN A 52 12.11 -18.75 5.33
N SER A 53 11.60 -17.68 4.70
CA SER A 53 10.72 -17.80 3.52
C SER A 53 11.23 -16.92 2.39
N ASN A 54 11.20 -17.45 1.17
CA ASN A 54 11.40 -16.69 -0.05
C ASN A 54 10.08 -16.14 -0.62
N ARG A 55 8.92 -16.53 -0.04
CA ARG A 55 7.61 -16.00 -0.44
C ARG A 55 7.34 -14.66 0.24
N VAL A 56 6.92 -13.70 -0.55
CA VAL A 56 6.69 -12.32 -0.08
C VAL A 56 5.31 -11.80 -0.50
N ALA A 57 4.76 -10.92 0.33
CA ALA A 57 3.68 -10.01 -0.05
C ALA A 57 4.30 -8.64 -0.35
N LEU A 58 3.91 -8.02 -1.45
CA LEU A 58 4.34 -6.67 -1.81
C LEU A 58 3.27 -5.67 -1.44
N GLY A 59 3.61 -4.72 -0.56
CA GLY A 59 2.84 -3.51 -0.35
C GLY A 59 3.19 -2.48 -1.42
N ILE A 60 2.18 -1.95 -2.12
CA ILE A 60 2.37 -0.91 -3.12
C ILE A 60 1.83 0.44 -2.63
N PRO A 61 2.42 1.57 -3.05
CA PRO A 61 2.01 2.90 -2.60
C PRO A 61 0.54 3.17 -2.92
N THR A 62 -0.26 3.48 -1.90
CA THR A 62 -1.71 3.72 -2.03
C THR A 62 -2.02 4.91 -2.94
N ASN A 63 -1.21 5.99 -2.85
CA ASN A 63 -1.34 7.19 -3.69
C ASN A 63 -1.12 6.94 -5.19
N ARG A 64 -0.63 5.76 -5.56
CA ARG A 64 -0.42 5.34 -6.96
C ARG A 64 -1.38 4.23 -7.39
N THR A 65 -2.37 3.92 -6.57
CA THR A 65 -3.38 2.90 -6.81
C THR A 65 -4.78 3.49 -6.76
N PHE A 66 -5.72 2.82 -7.37
CA PHE A 66 -7.13 3.17 -7.32
C PHE A 66 -7.88 1.99 -6.69
N SER A 67 -8.52 2.22 -5.54
CA SER A 67 -9.35 1.21 -4.90
C SER A 67 -10.71 1.80 -4.55
N ARG A 68 -11.77 1.11 -4.96
CA ARG A 68 -13.14 1.55 -4.72
C ARG A 68 -14.08 0.36 -4.62
N THR A 69 -15.05 0.48 -3.72
CA THR A 69 -16.22 -0.41 -3.66
C THR A 69 -17.42 0.25 -4.32
N PHE A 70 -18.12 -0.52 -5.16
CA PHE A 70 -19.35 -0.12 -5.83
C PHE A 70 -20.33 -1.29 -5.91
N SER A 71 -21.60 -1.01 -6.20
CA SER A 71 -22.65 -2.02 -6.36
C SER A 71 -22.90 -2.32 -7.83
N LEU A 72 -23.09 -3.59 -8.14
CA LEU A 72 -23.56 -4.08 -9.44
C LEU A 72 -24.83 -4.90 -9.25
N PRO A 73 -25.80 -4.86 -10.18
CA PRO A 73 -26.92 -5.80 -10.17
C PRO A 73 -26.43 -7.26 -10.28
N VAL A 74 -27.07 -8.20 -9.57
CA VAL A 74 -26.70 -9.64 -9.60
C VAL A 74 -26.73 -10.21 -11.03
N LYS A 75 -27.58 -9.70 -11.90
CA LYS A 75 -27.65 -10.11 -13.33
C LYS A 75 -26.33 -9.88 -14.08
N GLU A 76 -25.48 -8.94 -13.62
CA GLU A 76 -24.17 -8.66 -14.23
C GLU A 76 -23.09 -9.66 -13.79
N GLU A 77 -23.38 -10.60 -12.89
CA GLU A 77 -22.38 -11.54 -12.35
C GLU A 77 -21.75 -12.41 -13.44
N SER A 78 -22.51 -12.80 -14.46
CA SER A 78 -21.97 -13.57 -15.60
C SER A 78 -21.00 -12.77 -16.46
N ASN A 79 -21.10 -11.44 -16.46
CA ASN A 79 -20.26 -10.51 -17.20
C ASN A 79 -19.51 -9.53 -16.29
N ILE A 80 -19.28 -9.93 -15.04
CA ILE A 80 -18.74 -9.04 -13.99
C ILE A 80 -17.44 -8.35 -14.40
N ARG A 81 -16.56 -9.03 -15.14
CA ARG A 81 -15.31 -8.44 -15.60
C ARG A 81 -15.55 -7.24 -16.53
N SER A 82 -16.50 -7.35 -17.45
CA SER A 82 -16.86 -6.26 -18.34
C SER A 82 -17.53 -5.12 -17.59
N ALA A 83 -18.41 -5.43 -16.64
CA ALA A 83 -19.04 -4.42 -15.79
C ALA A 83 -18.02 -3.68 -14.92
N VAL A 84 -17.05 -4.39 -14.35
CA VAL A 84 -15.95 -3.77 -13.57
C VAL A 84 -15.06 -2.88 -14.44
N ASN A 85 -14.76 -3.30 -15.68
CA ASN A 85 -13.98 -2.48 -16.60
C ASN A 85 -14.73 -1.17 -16.93
N LEU A 86 -16.03 -1.25 -17.19
CA LEU A 86 -16.85 -0.07 -17.48
C LEU A 86 -16.89 0.92 -16.31
N GLU A 87 -17.02 0.41 -15.07
CA GLU A 87 -16.94 1.22 -13.86
C GLU A 87 -15.54 1.83 -13.69
N ALA A 88 -14.49 1.06 -13.98
CA ALA A 88 -13.13 1.52 -13.93
C ALA A 88 -12.86 2.69 -14.88
N GLU A 89 -13.35 2.63 -16.12
CA GLU A 89 -13.23 3.69 -17.12
C GLU A 89 -13.86 5.01 -16.66
N GLN A 90 -14.98 4.94 -15.94
CA GLN A 90 -15.64 6.14 -15.41
C GLN A 90 -14.91 6.77 -14.23
N TYR A 91 -14.16 5.96 -13.47
CA TYR A 91 -13.57 6.37 -12.20
C TYR A 91 -12.07 6.68 -12.29
N ILE A 92 -11.33 5.94 -13.14
CA ILE A 92 -9.87 6.02 -13.21
C ILE A 92 -9.46 6.95 -14.35
N PRO A 93 -8.77 8.07 -14.07
CA PRO A 93 -8.33 9.00 -15.11
C PRO A 93 -7.04 8.54 -15.81
N ALA A 94 -7.00 7.26 -16.22
CA ALA A 94 -5.87 6.64 -16.92
C ALA A 94 -6.36 5.55 -17.86
N PRO A 95 -5.67 5.28 -18.99
CA PRO A 95 -6.01 4.19 -19.88
C PRO A 95 -5.94 2.84 -19.18
N LEU A 96 -7.01 2.02 -19.26
CA LEU A 96 -7.05 0.71 -18.58
C LEU A 96 -5.98 -0.25 -19.06
N ASP A 97 -5.57 -0.17 -20.31
CA ASP A 97 -4.49 -1.02 -20.87
C ASP A 97 -3.13 -0.76 -20.21
N SER A 98 -2.94 0.39 -19.57
CA SER A 98 -1.73 0.71 -18.79
C SER A 98 -1.79 0.21 -17.34
N LEU A 99 -2.91 -0.37 -16.93
CA LEU A 99 -3.17 -0.80 -15.56
C LEU A 99 -3.34 -2.32 -15.45
N TYR A 100 -2.87 -2.88 -14.35
CA TYR A 100 -3.42 -4.13 -13.83
C TYR A 100 -4.67 -3.78 -13.04
N LEU A 101 -5.77 -4.45 -13.35
CA LEU A 101 -7.04 -4.31 -12.68
C LEU A 101 -7.50 -5.67 -12.18
N ASP A 102 -7.82 -5.72 -10.89
CA ASP A 102 -8.38 -6.88 -10.22
C ASP A 102 -9.59 -6.48 -9.38
N TYR A 103 -10.47 -7.45 -9.08
CA TYR A 103 -11.66 -7.20 -8.30
C TYR A 103 -12.03 -8.39 -7.43
N ARG A 104 -12.80 -8.12 -6.39
CA ARG A 104 -13.35 -9.12 -5.48
C ARG A 104 -14.80 -8.79 -5.15
N ILE A 105 -15.69 -9.77 -5.22
CA ILE A 105 -17.03 -9.66 -4.65
C ILE A 105 -16.88 -9.76 -3.12
N ILE A 106 -17.23 -8.68 -2.41
CA ILE A 106 -17.12 -8.59 -0.96
C ILE A 106 -18.42 -8.87 -0.23
N ASN A 107 -19.55 -8.64 -0.91
CA ASN A 107 -20.87 -8.97 -0.40
C ASN A 107 -21.82 -9.30 -1.56
N ARG A 108 -22.82 -10.11 -1.26
CA ARG A 108 -23.87 -10.50 -2.19
C ARG A 108 -25.22 -10.49 -1.50
N THR A 109 -26.15 -9.78 -2.06
CA THR A 109 -27.58 -9.82 -1.69
C THR A 109 -28.38 -10.52 -2.79
N LYS A 110 -29.71 -10.52 -2.70
CA LYS A 110 -30.57 -11.09 -3.77
C LYS A 110 -30.50 -10.27 -5.06
N ASP A 111 -30.31 -8.95 -4.93
CA ASP A 111 -30.46 -8.01 -6.06
C ASP A 111 -29.12 -7.39 -6.47
N GLU A 112 -28.14 -7.34 -5.56
CA GLU A 112 -26.89 -6.59 -5.75
C GLU A 112 -25.65 -7.37 -5.32
N LEU A 113 -24.55 -7.11 -6.01
CA LEU A 113 -23.18 -7.50 -5.69
C LEU A 113 -22.42 -6.26 -5.23
N SER A 114 -21.79 -6.31 -4.06
CA SER A 114 -20.77 -5.31 -3.68
C SER A 114 -19.41 -5.78 -4.17
N VAL A 115 -18.76 -4.98 -5.00
CA VAL A 115 -17.50 -5.32 -5.64
C VAL A 115 -16.43 -4.33 -5.21
N LEU A 116 -15.34 -4.83 -4.65
CA LEU A 116 -14.11 -4.06 -4.42
C LEU A 116 -13.22 -4.24 -5.65
N MET A 117 -12.91 -3.13 -6.31
CA MET A 117 -11.97 -3.04 -7.42
C MET A 117 -10.66 -2.43 -6.94
N CYS A 118 -9.55 -2.90 -7.48
CA CYS A 118 -8.23 -2.32 -7.29
C CYS A 118 -7.51 -2.25 -8.64
N ALA A 119 -6.89 -1.11 -8.94
CA ALA A 119 -6.07 -0.93 -10.13
C ALA A 119 -4.74 -0.28 -9.81
N ALA A 120 -3.68 -0.70 -10.51
CA ALA A 120 -2.33 -0.19 -10.33
C ALA A 120 -1.58 -0.12 -11.66
N PRO A 121 -0.65 0.85 -11.85
CA PRO A 121 0.14 0.97 -13.08
C PRO A 121 0.98 -0.28 -13.35
N LYS A 122 0.85 -0.86 -14.55
CA LYS A 122 1.62 -2.05 -14.97
C LYS A 122 3.12 -1.85 -14.79
N LYS A 123 3.65 -0.74 -15.29
CA LYS A 123 5.09 -0.45 -15.20
C LYS A 123 5.63 -0.48 -13.77
N MET A 124 4.85 0.00 -12.79
CA MET A 124 5.24 -0.03 -11.39
C MET A 124 5.28 -1.47 -10.87
N ILE A 125 4.23 -2.23 -11.13
CA ILE A 125 4.11 -3.63 -10.70
C ILE A 125 5.23 -4.47 -11.33
N ASP A 126 5.44 -4.34 -12.64
CA ASP A 126 6.45 -5.10 -13.37
C ASP A 126 7.86 -4.82 -12.84
N SER A 127 8.20 -3.54 -12.59
CA SER A 127 9.48 -3.15 -12.00
C SER A 127 9.69 -3.76 -10.61
N MET A 128 8.66 -3.81 -9.77
CA MET A 128 8.75 -4.42 -8.44
C MET A 128 8.87 -5.95 -8.53
N LEU A 129 8.15 -6.58 -9.45
CA LEU A 129 8.25 -8.03 -9.71
C LEU A 129 9.65 -8.41 -10.20
N ASP A 130 10.21 -7.63 -11.12
CA ASP A 130 11.56 -7.89 -11.63
C ASP A 130 12.62 -7.69 -10.54
N ALA A 131 12.49 -6.66 -9.72
CA ALA A 131 13.41 -6.43 -8.59
C ALA A 131 13.37 -7.57 -7.57
N THR A 132 12.17 -8.07 -7.21
CA THR A 132 12.02 -9.19 -6.28
C THR A 132 12.54 -10.49 -6.87
N LYS A 133 12.28 -10.75 -8.15
CA LYS A 133 12.79 -11.92 -8.87
C LYS A 133 14.32 -11.97 -8.89
N GLN A 134 14.99 -10.82 -9.10
CA GLN A 134 16.46 -10.71 -9.03
C GLN A 134 17.01 -11.01 -7.62
N CYS A 135 16.18 -10.97 -6.60
CA CYS A 135 16.53 -11.31 -5.23
C CYS A 135 16.22 -12.78 -4.86
N GLY A 136 15.70 -13.57 -5.80
CA GLY A 136 15.26 -14.96 -5.55
C GLY A 136 13.99 -15.06 -4.71
N LEU A 137 13.18 -13.98 -4.70
CA LEU A 137 11.92 -13.93 -3.96
C LEU A 137 10.74 -14.28 -4.88
N GLU A 138 9.75 -14.96 -4.32
CA GLU A 138 8.49 -15.34 -4.96
C GLU A 138 7.36 -14.46 -4.44
N VAL A 139 6.76 -13.66 -5.30
CA VAL A 139 5.65 -12.78 -4.93
C VAL A 139 4.34 -13.57 -4.92
N ALA A 140 3.74 -13.69 -3.74
CA ALA A 140 2.47 -14.39 -3.55
C ALA A 140 1.27 -13.44 -3.62
N ILE A 141 1.41 -12.19 -3.18
CA ILE A 141 0.34 -11.19 -3.12
C ILE A 141 0.93 -9.82 -3.40
N ILE A 142 0.17 -9.00 -4.11
CA ILE A 142 0.42 -7.56 -4.29
C ILE A 142 -0.82 -6.81 -3.83
N GLU A 143 -0.67 -5.85 -2.94
CA GLU A 143 -1.80 -5.07 -2.43
C GLU A 143 -1.40 -3.64 -2.07
N PRO A 144 -2.31 -2.65 -2.11
CA PRO A 144 -2.05 -1.32 -1.57
C PRO A 144 -1.71 -1.39 -0.08
N ASN A 145 -0.73 -0.59 0.37
CA ASN A 145 -0.28 -0.58 1.76
C ASN A 145 -1.45 -0.41 2.74
N ILE A 146 -2.35 0.54 2.46
CA ILE A 146 -3.51 0.80 3.32
C ILE A 146 -4.48 -0.39 3.41
N SER A 147 -4.52 -1.25 2.38
CA SER A 147 -5.37 -2.45 2.39
C SER A 147 -4.86 -3.50 3.39
N ALA A 148 -3.53 -3.62 3.50
CA ALA A 148 -2.92 -4.50 4.50
C ALA A 148 -3.22 -4.01 5.92
N ILE A 149 -3.14 -2.69 6.17
CA ILE A 149 -3.49 -2.06 7.45
C ILE A 149 -4.97 -2.27 7.77
N ALA A 150 -5.86 -2.02 6.81
CA ALA A 150 -7.30 -2.22 7.00
C ALA A 150 -7.63 -3.67 7.36
N ARG A 151 -6.97 -4.64 6.72
CA ARG A 151 -7.15 -6.08 7.03
C ARG A 151 -6.64 -6.44 8.43
N LEU A 152 -5.58 -5.80 8.91
CA LEU A 152 -5.08 -5.98 10.27
C LEU A 152 -6.09 -5.44 11.28
N LEU A 153 -6.57 -4.21 11.10
CA LEU A 153 -7.54 -3.57 11.98
C LEU A 153 -8.85 -4.34 12.08
N LYS A 154 -9.36 -4.88 10.97
CA LYS A 154 -10.56 -5.76 11.00
C LYS A 154 -10.42 -6.98 11.92
N ARG A 155 -9.21 -7.41 12.25
CA ARG A 155 -8.95 -8.55 13.13
C ARG A 155 -8.68 -8.16 14.57
N THR A 156 -8.28 -6.93 14.81
CA THR A 156 -7.87 -6.45 16.15
C THR A 156 -8.93 -5.58 16.81
N GLU A 157 -9.81 -4.97 16.03
CA GLU A 157 -10.90 -4.13 16.54
C GLU A 157 -12.14 -4.96 16.87
N GLU A 158 -12.65 -4.80 18.08
CA GLU A 158 -13.93 -5.36 18.49
C GLU A 158 -15.05 -4.42 18.02
N GLY A 159 -15.74 -4.81 16.97
CA GLY A 159 -16.89 -4.07 16.46
C GLY A 159 -16.74 -3.71 14.97
N MET A 160 -17.91 -3.63 14.31
CA MET A 160 -17.99 -3.30 12.88
C MET A 160 -18.37 -1.84 12.67
N LEU A 161 -17.72 -0.93 13.41
CA LEU A 161 -17.97 0.49 13.24
C LEU A 161 -17.27 1.03 12.00
N PRO A 162 -17.93 1.93 11.25
CA PRO A 162 -17.26 2.65 10.18
C PRO A 162 -16.04 3.39 10.71
N THR A 163 -14.89 3.18 10.09
CA THR A 163 -13.58 3.66 10.56
C THR A 163 -12.86 4.40 9.46
N VAL A 164 -12.27 5.54 9.80
CA VAL A 164 -11.32 6.24 8.93
C VAL A 164 -9.92 5.89 9.38
N ILE A 165 -9.14 5.32 8.47
CA ILE A 165 -7.73 4.99 8.67
C ILE A 165 -6.91 6.10 8.04
N VAL A 166 -5.98 6.69 8.80
CA VAL A 166 -5.02 7.68 8.32
C VAL A 166 -3.62 7.17 8.67
N ASP A 167 -2.85 6.84 7.64
CA ASP A 167 -1.45 6.41 7.78
C ASP A 167 -0.52 7.53 7.31
N ILE A 168 0.16 8.19 8.25
CA ILE A 168 1.08 9.29 7.96
C ILE A 168 2.50 8.73 7.88
N GLY A 169 2.94 8.43 6.65
CA GLY A 169 4.28 7.97 6.34
C GLY A 169 5.31 9.10 6.24
N THR A 170 6.51 8.77 5.80
CA THR A 170 7.59 9.76 5.60
C THR A 170 7.26 10.74 4.48
N SER A 171 6.84 10.25 3.33
CA SER A 171 6.62 11.04 2.10
C SER A 171 5.16 11.15 1.70
N THR A 172 4.30 10.25 2.17
CA THR A 172 2.88 10.16 1.81
C THR A 172 2.01 10.07 3.04
N THR A 173 0.74 10.45 2.88
CA THR A 173 -0.33 10.16 3.83
C THR A 173 -1.39 9.38 3.09
N ASP A 174 -1.65 8.16 3.53
CA ASP A 174 -2.66 7.28 2.97
C ASP A 174 -3.93 7.30 3.82
N ILE A 175 -5.09 7.30 3.17
CA ILE A 175 -6.40 7.35 3.82
C ILE A 175 -7.25 6.20 3.30
N ALA A 176 -7.98 5.54 4.18
CA ALA A 176 -9.02 4.59 3.80
C ALA A 176 -10.27 4.81 4.64
N ILE A 177 -11.43 4.62 4.03
CA ILE A 177 -12.71 4.49 4.72
C ILE A 177 -13.05 3.00 4.73
N LEU A 178 -13.16 2.47 5.94
CA LEU A 178 -13.52 1.09 6.22
C LEU A 178 -14.95 1.07 6.80
N ASP A 179 -15.81 0.30 6.18
CA ASP A 179 -17.17 0.00 6.64
C ASP A 179 -17.47 -1.44 6.27
N SER A 180 -17.23 -2.36 7.20
CA SER A 180 -17.20 -3.81 7.01
C SER A 180 -16.13 -4.27 6.01
N ASP A 181 -15.88 -3.52 4.96
CA ASP A 181 -14.77 -3.63 4.02
C ASP A 181 -14.32 -2.25 3.53
N ILE A 182 -13.23 -2.18 2.75
CA ILE A 182 -12.73 -0.91 2.22
C ILE A 182 -13.78 -0.34 1.27
N ARG A 183 -14.24 0.88 1.53
CA ARG A 183 -15.15 1.63 0.65
C ARG A 183 -14.40 2.43 -0.40
N VAL A 184 -13.36 3.13 0.03
CA VAL A 184 -12.52 3.97 -0.82
C VAL A 184 -11.15 4.14 -0.18
N THR A 185 -10.14 4.29 -1.01
CA THR A 185 -8.80 4.68 -0.58
C THR A 185 -8.34 5.93 -1.32
N GLY A 186 -7.44 6.67 -0.70
CA GLY A 186 -6.78 7.82 -1.30
C GLY A 186 -5.41 8.03 -0.68
N GLY A 187 -4.56 8.77 -1.36
CA GLY A 187 -3.23 9.09 -0.88
C GLY A 187 -2.81 10.49 -1.28
N LEU A 188 -2.06 11.14 -0.41
CA LEU A 188 -1.49 12.47 -0.60
C LEU A 188 0.04 12.36 -0.61
N ASN A 189 0.71 13.13 -1.48
CA ASN A 189 2.18 13.26 -1.50
C ASN A 189 2.68 14.24 -0.42
N VAL A 190 2.14 14.13 0.78
CA VAL A 190 2.51 14.91 1.97
C VAL A 190 2.69 13.94 3.13
N GLY A 191 3.83 14.00 3.79
CA GLY A 191 4.14 13.14 4.93
C GLY A 191 5.01 13.85 5.97
N GLY A 192 5.53 13.11 6.91
CA GLY A 192 6.33 13.63 8.02
C GLY A 192 7.57 14.43 7.58
N TYR A 193 8.13 14.13 6.41
CA TYR A 193 9.24 14.90 5.84
C TYR A 193 8.81 16.28 5.36
N SER A 194 7.66 16.38 4.72
CA SER A 194 7.07 17.68 4.30
C SER A 194 6.80 18.58 5.50
N LEU A 195 6.35 17.99 6.61
CA LEU A 195 6.17 18.72 7.88
C LEU A 195 7.51 19.24 8.41
N THR A 196 8.55 18.41 8.38
CA THR A 196 9.91 18.82 8.80
C THR A 196 10.45 19.97 7.94
N LEU A 197 10.29 19.88 6.62
CA LEU A 197 10.70 20.96 5.69
C LEU A 197 9.98 22.28 5.97
N ASN A 198 8.66 22.21 6.23
CA ASN A 198 7.88 23.39 6.55
C ASN A 198 8.30 24.03 7.88
N LEU A 199 8.62 23.22 8.88
CA LEU A 199 9.18 23.71 10.16
C LEU A 199 10.54 24.38 9.94
N ALA A 200 11.45 23.74 9.21
CA ALA A 200 12.76 24.27 8.91
C ALA A 200 12.67 25.66 8.26
N LYS A 201 11.79 25.81 7.26
CA LYS A 201 11.54 27.08 6.59
C LYS A 201 10.95 28.15 7.53
N LYS A 202 9.92 27.79 8.30
CA LYS A 202 9.22 28.74 9.17
C LYS A 202 10.09 29.21 10.34
N MET A 203 10.92 28.32 10.87
CA MET A 203 11.80 28.63 12.00
C MET A 203 13.19 29.12 11.58
N ASN A 204 13.48 29.09 10.25
CA ASN A 204 14.80 29.42 9.69
C ASN A 204 15.95 28.64 10.35
N VAL A 205 15.77 27.31 10.49
CA VAL A 205 16.75 26.40 11.10
C VAL A 205 17.11 25.27 10.13
N PRO A 206 18.26 24.59 10.33
CA PRO A 206 18.60 23.38 9.58
C PRO A 206 17.52 22.29 9.72
N ILE A 207 17.40 21.43 8.70
CA ILE A 207 16.35 20.39 8.65
C ILE A 207 16.47 19.38 9.79
N GLU A 208 17.70 19.08 10.20
CA GLU A 208 18.01 18.19 11.33
C GLU A 208 17.44 18.76 12.64
N THR A 209 17.64 20.06 12.86
CA THR A 209 17.10 20.79 14.02
C THR A 209 15.57 20.80 13.99
N ALA A 210 14.98 21.09 12.82
CA ALA A 210 13.53 21.04 12.64
C ALA A 210 12.96 19.65 12.89
N HIS A 211 13.67 18.59 12.47
CA HIS A 211 13.29 17.20 12.76
C HIS A 211 13.29 16.93 14.26
N GLN A 212 14.31 17.35 14.99
CA GLN A 212 14.37 17.22 16.45
C GLN A 212 13.21 17.95 17.12
N PHE A 213 12.93 19.20 16.72
CA PHE A 213 11.78 19.95 17.24
C PHE A 213 10.45 19.21 17.00
N LYS A 214 10.25 18.68 15.80
CA LYS A 214 9.04 17.90 15.48
C LYS A 214 8.91 16.66 16.37
N VAL A 215 9.99 15.92 16.58
CA VAL A 215 9.99 14.69 17.39
C VAL A 215 9.79 14.98 18.88
N LEU A 216 10.43 16.02 19.40
CA LEU A 216 10.38 16.36 20.83
C LEU A 216 9.08 17.04 21.24
N ASN A 217 8.49 17.85 20.37
CA ASN A 217 7.30 18.63 20.73
C ASN A 217 6.00 18.03 20.15
N GLY A 218 6.07 17.24 19.10
CA GLY A 218 4.95 16.47 18.55
C GLY A 218 3.71 17.33 18.28
N LEU A 219 2.60 16.92 18.87
CA LEU A 219 1.31 17.62 18.86
C LEU A 219 1.02 18.36 20.17
N ASN A 220 2.02 18.60 20.99
CA ASN A 220 1.88 19.38 22.24
C ASN A 220 1.83 20.87 21.95
#